data_1bf34dde45f674212be5d591dcf2c280
#
_entry.id   1bf34dde45f674212be5d591dcf2c280
#
_cell.length_a   1.000
_cell.length_b   1.000
_cell.length_c   1.000
_cell.angle_alpha   90.00
_cell.angle_beta   90.00
_cell.angle_gamma   90.00
#
_symmetry.space_group_name_H-M   'P 1'
#
loop_
_entity.id
_entity.type
_entity.pdbx_description
1 polymer ?
#
loop_
_entity_poly.entity_id
_entity_poly.type
_entity_poly.pdbx_seq_one_letter_code
_entity_poly.pdbx_strand_id
1 'polypeptide(L)'
;MAELFSDLELSTHPEIPGLTYLREYITEAEETRLVKAIDAEPWDETWDRRRQPYGVTYGPKKGERRPIPPWGMTLVDRFHAEGISDRRFDQMLVNEYEPGQGISLHRDYDPFDRTVVSLSLLSSCVMDFRHAKNRRRETILLEPRSLLILSDEARYGWEHGIARRKRDRWEDRLIPRIRRMSATFRALKP
;
A
#
# COMPACT_ATOMS: atom_id res chain seq x y z
N MET A 1 12.15 0.50 18.82
CA MET A 1 11.09 0.98 17.89
C MET A 1 10.49 2.33 18.29
N ALA A 2 10.34 2.64 19.57
CA ALA A 2 9.67 3.89 20.00
C ALA A 2 10.44 5.20 19.73
N GLU A 3 11.75 5.17 19.60
CA GLU A 3 12.57 6.39 19.43
C GLU A 3 12.70 6.89 17.98
N LEU A 4 12.51 6.02 16.98
CA LEU A 4 12.65 6.36 15.55
C LEU A 4 11.43 7.07 14.96
N PHE A 5 10.29 7.02 15.65
CA PHE A 5 9.02 7.59 15.16
C PHE A 5 8.54 8.76 16.03
N SER A 6 9.41 9.38 16.84
CA SER A 6 9.03 10.45 17.77
C SER A 6 8.40 11.68 17.09
N ASP A 7 8.70 11.91 15.83
CA ASP A 7 8.19 13.06 15.05
C ASP A 7 7.11 12.70 14.01
N LEU A 8 6.80 11.40 13.84
CA LEU A 8 5.74 10.95 12.96
C LEU A 8 4.47 10.68 13.78
N GLU A 9 3.33 11.24 13.40
CA GLU A 9 2.03 10.91 14.00
C GLU A 9 1.69 9.43 13.74
N LEU A 10 2.14 8.57 14.64
CA LEU A 10 1.79 7.15 14.70
C LEU A 10 0.32 7.03 15.11
N SER A 11 -0.52 6.63 14.18
CA SER A 11 -1.89 6.22 14.47
C SER A 11 -2.02 4.71 14.34
N THR A 12 -2.08 4.01 15.47
CA THR A 12 -2.54 2.61 15.47
C THR A 12 -4.06 2.60 15.40
N HIS A 13 -4.63 1.80 14.53
CA HIS A 13 -6.09 1.69 14.46
C HIS A 13 -6.60 0.84 15.62
N PRO A 14 -7.38 1.39 16.57
CA PRO A 14 -7.75 0.67 17.79
C PRO A 14 -8.55 -0.59 17.51
N GLU A 15 -9.27 -0.63 16.39
CA GLU A 15 -10.20 -1.68 16.02
C GLU A 15 -9.60 -2.74 15.07
N ILE A 16 -8.39 -2.50 14.53
CA ILE A 16 -7.66 -3.40 13.63
C ILE A 16 -6.26 -3.63 14.20
N PRO A 17 -6.08 -4.61 15.09
CA PRO A 17 -4.77 -4.90 15.68
C PRO A 17 -3.74 -5.24 14.60
N GLY A 18 -2.54 -4.66 14.70
CA GLY A 18 -1.47 -4.82 13.70
C GLY A 18 -1.56 -3.88 12.50
N LEU A 19 -2.54 -2.96 12.48
CA LEU A 19 -2.57 -1.88 11.51
C LEU A 19 -1.90 -0.64 12.09
N THR A 20 -0.91 -0.11 11.36
CA THR A 20 -0.25 1.16 11.65
C THR A 20 -0.40 2.08 10.45
N TYR A 21 -0.69 3.34 10.71
CA TYR A 21 -0.84 4.37 9.69
C TYR A 21 0.04 5.57 10.03
N LEU A 22 0.92 5.94 9.10
CA LEU A 22 1.84 7.06 9.24
C LEU A 22 1.45 8.12 8.21
N ARG A 23 1.03 9.28 8.69
CA ARG A 23 0.78 10.44 7.83
C ARG A 23 2.10 11.06 7.40
N GLU A 24 2.11 11.63 6.21
CA GLU A 24 3.26 12.38 5.68
C GLU A 24 4.61 11.67 5.87
N TYR A 25 4.60 10.36 5.63
CA TYR A 25 5.81 9.51 5.73
C TYR A 25 6.93 9.94 4.78
N ILE A 26 6.55 10.52 3.64
CA ILE A 26 7.47 11.15 2.69
C ILE A 26 7.08 12.61 2.46
N THR A 27 8.07 13.42 2.09
CA THR A 27 7.87 14.83 1.75
C THR A 27 7.23 15.00 0.37
N GLU A 28 6.68 16.18 0.07
CA GLU A 28 6.16 16.52 -1.26
C GLU A 28 7.25 16.42 -2.36
N ALA A 29 8.48 16.81 -2.02
CA ALA A 29 9.60 16.71 -2.94
C ALA A 29 9.96 15.23 -3.25
N GLU A 30 9.87 14.33 -2.26
CA GLU A 30 10.04 12.90 -2.46
C GLU A 30 8.89 12.32 -3.31
N GLU A 31 7.65 12.68 -3.01
CA GLU A 31 6.49 12.26 -3.81
C GLU A 31 6.65 12.67 -5.28
N THR A 32 7.01 13.94 -5.54
CA THR A 32 7.21 14.44 -6.90
C THR A 32 8.28 13.63 -7.65
N ARG A 33 9.41 13.32 -7.00
CA ARG A 33 10.47 12.48 -7.59
C ARG A 33 10.00 11.05 -7.85
N LEU A 34 9.27 10.46 -6.90
CA LEU A 34 8.75 9.09 -7.02
C LEU A 34 7.73 8.99 -8.16
N VAL A 35 6.76 9.90 -8.22
CA VAL A 35 5.75 9.93 -9.28
C VAL A 35 6.42 10.05 -10.66
N LYS A 36 7.40 10.95 -10.81
CA LYS A 36 8.16 11.09 -12.06
C LYS A 36 8.90 9.80 -12.42
N ALA A 37 9.53 9.14 -11.45
CA ALA A 37 10.27 7.90 -11.68
C ALA A 37 9.32 6.74 -12.03
N ILE A 38 8.17 6.63 -11.37
CA ILE A 38 7.14 5.64 -11.66
C ILE A 38 6.57 5.86 -13.08
N ASP A 39 6.26 7.10 -13.45
CA ASP A 39 5.71 7.42 -14.77
C ASP A 39 6.69 7.20 -15.92
N ALA A 40 7.99 7.20 -15.65
CA ALA A 40 9.02 6.88 -16.63
C ALA A 40 9.14 5.38 -16.93
N GLU A 41 8.57 4.51 -16.09
CA GLU A 41 8.60 3.07 -16.25
C GLU A 41 7.39 2.55 -17.04
N PRO A 42 7.52 1.47 -17.83
CA PRO A 42 6.40 0.92 -18.59
C PRO A 42 5.33 0.32 -17.68
N TRP A 43 4.08 0.58 -18.02
CA TRP A 43 2.89 0.08 -17.33
C TRP A 43 2.37 -1.22 -17.97
N ASP A 44 1.93 -2.17 -17.14
CA ASP A 44 1.11 -3.31 -17.54
C ASP A 44 -0.35 -2.86 -17.56
N GLU A 45 -0.94 -2.73 -18.76
CA GLU A 45 -2.31 -2.29 -19.01
C GLU A 45 -3.28 -3.45 -19.24
N THR A 46 -2.87 -4.68 -19.01
CA THR A 46 -3.70 -5.88 -19.22
C THR A 46 -4.83 -6.04 -18.18
N TRP A 47 -4.83 -5.21 -17.14
CA TRP A 47 -5.83 -5.20 -16.08
C TRP A 47 -6.68 -3.92 -16.16
N ASP A 48 -7.82 -3.97 -15.51
CA ASP A 48 -8.75 -2.85 -15.37
C ASP A 48 -8.10 -1.56 -14.82
N ARG A 49 -7.10 -1.69 -13.96
CA ARG A 49 -6.19 -0.64 -13.52
C ARG A 49 -4.77 -0.98 -13.96
N ARG A 50 -4.04 -0.04 -14.47
CA ARG A 50 -2.65 -0.28 -14.86
C ARG A 50 -1.74 -0.44 -13.64
N ARG A 51 -0.68 -1.23 -13.81
CA ARG A 51 0.20 -1.61 -12.71
C ARG A 51 1.64 -1.83 -13.18
N GLN A 52 2.56 -1.85 -12.22
CA GLN A 52 3.96 -2.17 -12.44
C GLN A 52 4.41 -3.20 -11.41
N PRO A 53 4.51 -4.48 -11.77
CA PRO A 53 5.03 -5.53 -10.91
C PRO A 53 6.56 -5.59 -10.96
N TYR A 54 7.20 -5.73 -9.79
CA TYR A 54 8.65 -5.81 -9.63
C TYR A 54 9.05 -6.89 -8.62
N GLY A 55 10.27 -7.42 -8.77
CA GLY A 55 10.84 -8.39 -7.85
C GLY A 55 10.31 -9.80 -8.07
N VAL A 56 10.17 -10.53 -6.97
CA VAL A 56 9.71 -11.93 -7.04
C VAL A 56 8.28 -12.02 -7.56
N THR A 57 8.04 -12.98 -8.46
CA THR A 57 6.73 -13.25 -9.02
C THR A 57 6.08 -14.43 -8.31
N TYR A 58 4.77 -14.37 -8.15
CA TYR A 58 3.96 -15.44 -7.56
C TYR A 58 2.75 -15.75 -8.47
N GLY A 59 2.24 -16.98 -8.35
CA GLY A 59 1.08 -17.45 -9.12
C GLY A 59 1.46 -18.16 -10.44
N PRO A 60 0.44 -18.62 -11.21
CA PRO A 60 0.64 -19.51 -12.35
C PRO A 60 1.29 -18.82 -13.58
N LYS A 61 1.26 -17.50 -13.69
CA LYS A 61 1.90 -16.73 -14.75
C LYS A 61 3.27 -16.25 -14.28
N LYS A 62 4.31 -16.98 -14.62
CA LYS A 62 5.71 -16.53 -14.52
C LYS A 62 5.97 -15.52 -15.65
N GLY A 63 5.64 -14.24 -15.41
CA GLY A 63 6.07 -13.17 -16.30
C GLY A 63 7.56 -12.85 -16.15
N GLU A 64 8.08 -12.02 -17.04
CA GLU A 64 9.45 -11.51 -16.95
C GLU A 64 9.64 -10.80 -15.60
N ARG A 65 10.70 -11.19 -14.88
CA ARG A 65 11.01 -10.60 -13.57
C ARG A 65 11.71 -9.27 -13.77
N ARG A 66 11.02 -8.19 -13.57
CA ARG A 66 11.63 -6.85 -13.51
C ARG A 66 12.21 -6.65 -12.11
N PRO A 67 13.49 -6.32 -11.96
CA PRO A 67 14.06 -6.00 -10.65
C PRO A 67 13.35 -4.79 -10.05
N ILE A 68 13.32 -4.69 -8.73
CA ILE A 68 12.86 -3.48 -8.06
C ILE A 68 13.81 -2.35 -8.48
N PRO A 69 13.30 -1.24 -9.06
CA PRO A 69 14.14 -0.16 -9.53
C PRO A 69 14.85 0.57 -8.37
N PRO A 70 15.93 1.33 -8.64
CA PRO A 70 16.71 2.00 -7.58
C PRO A 70 15.87 2.85 -6.63
N TRP A 71 14.87 3.57 -7.14
CA TRP A 71 13.97 4.37 -6.30
C TRP A 71 13.13 3.51 -5.34
N GLY A 72 12.71 2.32 -5.78
CA GLY A 72 12.00 1.35 -4.95
C GLY A 72 12.92 0.70 -3.91
N MET A 73 14.16 0.39 -4.29
CA MET A 73 15.16 -0.14 -3.36
C MET A 73 15.51 0.85 -2.25
N THR A 74 15.58 2.15 -2.56
CA THR A 74 15.75 3.19 -1.53
C THR A 74 14.66 3.13 -0.46
N LEU A 75 13.40 2.91 -0.87
CA LEU A 75 12.31 2.74 0.09
C LEU A 75 12.43 1.42 0.88
N VAL A 76 12.80 0.32 0.22
CA VAL A 76 13.05 -0.98 0.89
C VAL A 76 14.11 -0.84 1.97
N ASP A 77 15.21 -0.16 1.67
CA ASP A 77 16.30 0.07 2.61
C ASP A 77 15.87 0.95 3.78
N ARG A 78 15.08 2.00 3.51
CA ARG A 78 14.50 2.86 4.54
C ARG A 78 13.57 2.08 5.46
N PHE A 79 12.63 1.30 4.93
CA PHE A 79 11.72 0.49 5.74
C PHE A 79 12.46 -0.51 6.64
N HIS A 80 13.53 -1.11 6.13
CA HIS A 80 14.35 -2.03 6.92
C HIS A 80 15.13 -1.30 8.01
N ALA A 81 15.76 -0.18 7.68
CA ALA A 81 16.53 0.64 8.63
C ALA A 81 15.63 1.21 9.75
N GLU A 82 14.41 1.56 9.45
CA GLU A 82 13.41 2.04 10.41
C GLU A 82 12.73 0.91 11.20
N GLY A 83 13.05 -0.36 10.94
CA GLY A 83 12.49 -1.51 11.66
C GLY A 83 11.00 -1.78 11.35
N ILE A 84 10.48 -1.26 10.22
CA ILE A 84 9.10 -1.50 9.79
C ILE A 84 8.90 -2.97 9.43
N SER A 85 9.94 -3.63 8.93
CA SER A 85 9.95 -5.06 8.67
C SER A 85 11.29 -5.67 9.07
N ASP A 86 11.25 -6.83 9.72
CA ASP A 86 12.45 -7.60 10.07
C ASP A 86 13.16 -8.13 8.82
N ARG A 87 12.44 -8.21 7.69
CA ARG A 87 12.95 -8.69 6.41
C ARG A 87 12.92 -7.59 5.37
N ARG A 88 13.94 -7.58 4.51
CA ARG A 88 13.92 -6.71 3.33
C ARG A 88 12.84 -7.20 2.37
N PHE A 89 12.05 -6.28 1.85
CA PHE A 89 11.04 -6.59 0.85
C PHE A 89 11.71 -6.98 -0.47
N ASP A 90 11.22 -8.02 -1.10
CA ASP A 90 11.71 -8.60 -2.36
C ASP A 90 10.67 -8.53 -3.50
N GLN A 91 9.48 -8.01 -3.18
CA GLN A 91 8.41 -7.75 -4.13
C GLN A 91 7.85 -6.34 -3.95
N MET A 92 7.64 -5.66 -5.06
CA MET A 92 6.95 -4.38 -5.11
C MET A 92 5.89 -4.39 -6.23
N LEU A 93 4.71 -3.85 -5.94
CA LEU A 93 3.64 -3.67 -6.91
C LEU A 93 3.15 -2.23 -6.86
N VAL A 94 3.34 -1.49 -7.93
CA VAL A 94 2.68 -0.19 -8.10
C VAL A 94 1.33 -0.42 -8.79
N ASN A 95 0.26 0.12 -8.20
CA ASN A 95 -1.07 0.20 -8.81
C ASN A 95 -1.44 1.65 -9.01
N GLU A 96 -2.04 1.96 -10.14
CA GLU A 96 -2.68 3.24 -10.40
C GLU A 96 -4.19 3.08 -10.39
N TYR A 97 -4.88 4.08 -9.87
CA TYR A 97 -6.34 4.14 -9.80
C TYR A 97 -6.83 5.45 -10.37
N GLU A 98 -7.60 5.37 -11.45
CA GLU A 98 -8.37 6.47 -11.97
C GLU A 98 -9.75 6.56 -11.29
N PRO A 99 -10.46 7.70 -11.36
CA PRO A 99 -11.80 7.83 -10.80
C PRO A 99 -12.76 6.72 -11.30
N GLY A 100 -13.36 6.00 -10.37
CA GLY A 100 -14.23 4.86 -10.67
C GLY A 100 -13.53 3.49 -10.62
N GLN A 101 -12.22 3.45 -10.63
CA GLN A 101 -11.48 2.20 -10.44
C GLN A 101 -11.35 1.83 -8.95
N GLY A 102 -11.08 0.56 -8.69
CA GLY A 102 -10.93 0.04 -7.34
C GLY A 102 -10.33 -1.36 -7.33
N ILE A 103 -10.32 -1.96 -6.16
CA ILE A 103 -9.91 -3.36 -5.96
C ILE A 103 -10.88 -4.00 -4.96
N SER A 104 -11.37 -5.19 -5.30
CA SER A 104 -12.27 -5.94 -4.44
C SER A 104 -11.62 -6.27 -3.09
N LEU A 105 -12.44 -6.49 -2.07
CA LEU A 105 -11.96 -6.96 -0.77
C LEU A 105 -11.18 -8.26 -0.95
N HIS A 106 -9.94 -8.27 -0.48
CA HIS A 106 -9.02 -9.41 -0.56
C HIS A 106 -8.03 -9.36 0.61
N ARG A 107 -7.35 -10.46 0.84
CA ARG A 107 -6.12 -10.53 1.63
C ARG A 107 -4.95 -10.68 0.66
N ASP A 108 -3.81 -10.16 1.03
CA ASP A 108 -2.60 -10.44 0.26
C ASP A 108 -2.30 -11.93 0.23
N TYR A 109 -1.61 -12.37 -0.80
CA TYR A 109 -1.31 -13.79 -1.04
C TYR A 109 -0.57 -14.41 0.15
N ASP A 110 -1.04 -15.58 0.64
CA ASP A 110 -0.55 -16.22 1.87
C ASP A 110 0.96 -16.49 1.93
N PRO A 111 1.66 -16.84 0.81
CA PRO A 111 3.11 -16.95 0.80
C PRO A 111 3.89 -15.67 1.14
N PHE A 112 3.27 -14.49 1.10
CA PHE A 112 3.93 -13.29 1.62
C PHE A 112 3.98 -13.31 3.14
N ASP A 113 5.05 -12.74 3.67
CA ASP A 113 5.33 -12.65 5.09
C ASP A 113 4.32 -11.77 5.84
N ARG A 114 4.49 -11.71 7.15
CA ARG A 114 3.55 -11.09 8.11
C ARG A 114 3.39 -9.58 7.95
N THR A 115 4.30 -8.90 7.27
CA THR A 115 4.26 -7.46 7.09
C THR A 115 4.09 -7.09 5.63
N VAL A 116 3.09 -6.24 5.35
CA VAL A 116 2.85 -5.63 4.05
C VAL A 116 2.79 -4.12 4.26
N VAL A 117 3.47 -3.39 3.38
CA VAL A 117 3.56 -1.93 3.46
C VAL A 117 3.03 -1.31 2.18
N SER A 118 2.22 -0.28 2.29
CA SER A 118 1.66 0.43 1.13
C SER A 118 1.84 1.94 1.26
N LEU A 119 2.64 2.54 0.38
CA LEU A 119 2.83 3.98 0.25
C LEU A 119 1.77 4.56 -0.70
N SER A 120 1.01 5.54 -0.24
CA SER A 120 -0.01 6.26 -1.03
C SER A 120 0.56 7.53 -1.66
N LEU A 121 0.24 7.76 -2.93
CA LEU A 121 0.71 8.91 -3.70
C LEU A 121 -0.46 9.61 -4.42
N LEU A 122 -0.35 10.91 -4.62
CA LEU A 122 -1.18 11.83 -5.39
C LEU A 122 -2.54 12.17 -4.77
N SER A 123 -3.42 11.19 -4.59
CA SER A 123 -4.80 11.44 -4.16
C SER A 123 -5.21 10.57 -2.99
N SER A 124 -6.07 11.11 -2.14
CA SER A 124 -6.71 10.35 -1.07
C SER A 124 -7.73 9.34 -1.61
N CYS A 125 -7.92 8.25 -0.89
CA CYS A 125 -9.08 7.37 -1.06
C CYS A 125 -9.46 6.70 0.27
N VAL A 126 -10.72 6.32 0.40
CA VAL A 126 -11.16 5.47 1.51
C VAL A 126 -10.87 4.01 1.17
N MET A 127 -10.15 3.33 2.05
CA MET A 127 -9.95 1.88 2.02
C MET A 127 -10.92 1.22 2.99
N ASP A 128 -11.65 0.24 2.49
CA ASP A 128 -12.56 -0.58 3.27
C ASP A 128 -11.82 -1.78 3.84
N PHE A 129 -12.07 -2.11 5.11
CA PHE A 129 -11.60 -3.29 5.80
C PHE A 129 -12.78 -4.15 6.24
N ARG A 130 -12.62 -5.47 6.18
CA ARG A 130 -13.62 -6.43 6.64
C ARG A 130 -12.93 -7.61 7.31
N HIS A 131 -13.25 -7.86 8.58
CA HIS A 131 -12.73 -9.01 9.29
C HIS A 131 -13.28 -10.32 8.69
N ALA A 132 -12.39 -11.25 8.38
CA ALA A 132 -12.73 -12.46 7.62
C ALA A 132 -13.74 -13.37 8.35
N LYS A 133 -13.67 -13.47 9.69
CA LYS A 133 -14.52 -14.36 10.50
C LYS A 133 -15.83 -13.72 10.90
N ASN A 134 -15.78 -12.57 11.62
CA ASN A 134 -16.97 -11.94 12.22
C ASN A 134 -17.62 -10.87 11.34
N ARG A 135 -17.06 -10.59 10.15
CA ARG A 135 -17.58 -9.64 9.14
C ARG A 135 -17.64 -8.18 9.62
N ARG A 136 -17.02 -7.86 10.75
CA ARG A 136 -16.86 -6.49 11.21
C ARG A 136 -16.23 -5.64 10.12
N ARG A 137 -16.64 -4.38 10.01
CA ARG A 137 -16.18 -3.45 8.98
C ARG A 137 -15.57 -2.21 9.62
N GLU A 138 -14.47 -1.78 9.03
CA GLU A 138 -13.77 -0.54 9.36
C GLU A 138 -13.37 0.17 8.07
N THR A 139 -13.08 1.45 8.15
CA THR A 139 -12.61 2.24 7.00
C THR A 139 -11.49 3.16 7.42
N ILE A 140 -10.56 3.43 6.50
CA ILE A 140 -9.45 4.34 6.73
C ILE A 140 -9.34 5.28 5.52
N LEU A 141 -9.16 6.57 5.78
CA LEU A 141 -8.78 7.52 4.74
C LEU A 141 -7.26 7.41 4.51
N LEU A 142 -6.88 6.93 3.34
CA LEU A 142 -5.48 6.94 2.89
C LEU A 142 -5.20 8.27 2.22
N GLU A 143 -4.37 9.09 2.83
CA GLU A 143 -3.95 10.39 2.31
C GLU A 143 -2.70 10.26 1.43
N PRO A 144 -2.43 11.23 0.54
CA PRO A 144 -1.15 11.28 -0.17
C PRO A 144 0.03 11.26 0.82
N ARG A 145 1.14 10.67 0.41
CA ARG A 145 2.38 10.57 1.18
C ARG A 145 2.29 9.73 2.46
N SER A 146 1.15 9.09 2.71
CA SER A 146 0.96 8.24 3.87
C SER A 146 1.48 6.83 3.64
N LEU A 147 1.89 6.17 4.72
CA LEU A 147 2.30 4.78 4.76
C LEU A 147 1.31 3.96 5.60
N LEU A 148 0.72 2.95 4.98
CA LEU A 148 -0.09 1.94 5.64
C LEU A 148 0.75 0.69 5.86
N ILE A 149 0.81 0.20 7.10
CA ILE A 149 1.50 -1.02 7.48
C ILE A 149 0.46 -2.01 8.02
N LEU A 150 0.40 -3.18 7.42
CA LEU A 150 -0.45 -4.30 7.85
C LEU A 150 0.45 -5.41 8.36
N SER A 151 0.30 -5.75 9.65
CA SER A 151 1.05 -6.82 10.31
C SER A 151 0.10 -7.79 11.01
N ASP A 152 0.54 -9.02 11.17
CA ASP A 152 -0.13 -10.04 11.99
C ASP A 152 -1.66 -10.11 11.76
N GLU A 153 -2.49 -9.70 12.72
CA GLU A 153 -3.96 -9.77 12.63
C GLU A 153 -4.49 -8.90 11.47
N ALA A 154 -3.98 -7.68 11.29
CA ALA A 154 -4.37 -6.81 10.17
C ALA A 154 -4.05 -7.46 8.82
N ARG A 155 -2.92 -8.18 8.73
CA ARG A 155 -2.45 -8.86 7.51
C ARG A 155 -3.24 -10.13 7.21
N TYR A 156 -3.54 -10.95 8.22
CA TYR A 156 -4.11 -12.29 8.02
C TYR A 156 -5.60 -12.40 8.36
N GLY A 157 -6.10 -11.58 9.27
CA GLY A 157 -7.48 -11.60 9.76
C GLY A 157 -8.42 -10.69 9.00
N TRP A 158 -7.90 -9.67 8.31
CA TRP A 158 -8.69 -8.65 7.64
C TRP A 158 -8.51 -8.67 6.12
N GLU A 159 -9.62 -8.62 5.41
CA GLU A 159 -9.67 -8.29 4.00
C GLU A 159 -9.65 -6.77 3.85
N HIS A 160 -9.00 -6.25 2.82
CA HIS A 160 -8.98 -4.84 2.50
C HIS A 160 -9.28 -4.60 1.02
N GLY A 161 -9.83 -3.44 0.69
CA GLY A 161 -10.20 -3.11 -0.67
C GLY A 161 -10.54 -1.64 -0.86
N ILE A 162 -10.68 -1.22 -2.11
CA ILE A 162 -11.06 0.13 -2.51
C ILE A 162 -12.31 0.02 -3.39
N ALA A 163 -13.44 0.52 -2.92
CA ALA A 163 -14.69 0.46 -3.68
C ALA A 163 -14.60 1.25 -4.99
N ARG A 164 -15.25 0.74 -6.06
CA ARG A 164 -15.33 1.41 -7.36
C ARG A 164 -16.31 2.57 -7.29
N ARG A 165 -15.79 3.79 -7.15
CA ARG A 165 -16.60 5.02 -7.10
C ARG A 165 -15.77 6.24 -7.50
N LYS A 166 -16.42 7.31 -7.93
CA LYS A 166 -15.77 8.56 -8.33
C LYS A 166 -15.58 9.55 -7.19
N ARG A 167 -16.19 9.30 -6.04
CA ARG A 167 -16.12 10.13 -4.83
C ARG A 167 -16.15 9.24 -3.61
N ASP A 168 -15.38 9.57 -2.60
CA ASP A 168 -15.45 8.98 -1.27
C ASP A 168 -16.26 9.86 -0.32
N ARG A 169 -16.93 9.24 0.63
CA ARG A 169 -17.46 9.92 1.79
C ARG A 169 -16.54 9.60 2.97
N TRP A 170 -16.06 10.62 3.62
CA TRP A 170 -15.27 10.50 4.84
C TRP A 170 -15.78 11.52 5.85
N GLU A 171 -16.27 11.04 6.98
CA GLU A 171 -17.04 11.87 7.89
C GLU A 171 -18.17 12.60 7.12
N ASP A 172 -18.30 13.92 7.28
CA ASP A 172 -19.32 14.74 6.60
C ASP A 172 -18.86 15.31 5.25
N ARG A 173 -17.69 14.90 4.72
CA ARG A 173 -17.12 15.42 3.49
C ARG A 173 -17.21 14.44 2.34
N LEU A 174 -17.46 14.96 1.15
CA LEU A 174 -17.31 14.25 -0.12
C LEU A 174 -15.94 14.59 -0.71
N ILE A 175 -15.09 13.57 -0.87
CA ILE A 175 -13.75 13.68 -1.42
C ILE A 175 -13.79 13.19 -2.86
N PRO A 176 -13.61 14.05 -3.88
CA PRO A 176 -13.49 13.61 -5.26
C PRO A 176 -12.24 12.75 -5.41
N ARG A 177 -12.35 11.63 -6.12
CA ARG A 177 -11.19 10.86 -6.53
C ARG A 177 -10.60 11.45 -7.80
N ILE A 178 -9.31 11.61 -7.80
CA ILE A 178 -8.51 11.88 -8.98
C ILE A 178 -7.46 10.77 -9.09
N ARG A 179 -6.52 10.87 -10.01
CA ARG A 179 -5.44 9.91 -10.17
C ARG A 179 -4.75 9.62 -8.84
N ARG A 180 -4.66 8.35 -8.47
CA ARG A 180 -4.00 7.86 -7.26
C ARG A 180 -3.04 6.74 -7.62
N MET A 181 -1.90 6.72 -6.97
CA MET A 181 -0.99 5.57 -7.02
C MET A 181 -0.80 4.97 -5.64
N SER A 182 -0.49 3.67 -5.60
CA SER A 182 0.04 3.02 -4.40
C SER A 182 1.21 2.12 -4.76
N ALA A 183 2.32 2.25 -4.02
CA ALA A 183 3.44 1.31 -4.08
C ALA A 183 3.36 0.37 -2.88
N THR A 184 3.10 -0.91 -3.13
CA THR A 184 2.92 -1.92 -2.09
C THR A 184 4.11 -2.87 -2.09
N PHE A 185 4.71 -3.07 -0.90
CA PHE A 185 5.92 -3.84 -0.69
C PHE A 185 5.63 -5.08 0.16
N ARG A 186 6.25 -6.20 -0.22
CA ARG A 186 6.08 -7.50 0.42
C ARG A 186 7.38 -8.28 0.40
N ALA A 187 7.53 -9.24 1.32
CA ALA A 187 8.57 -10.26 1.27
C ALA A 187 7.93 -11.65 1.16
N LEU A 188 8.52 -12.56 0.39
CA LEU A 188 8.12 -13.96 0.46
C LEU A 188 8.59 -14.58 1.78
N LYS A 189 7.79 -15.49 2.33
CA LYS A 189 8.20 -16.33 3.46
C LYS A 189 9.44 -17.15 3.08
N PRO A 190 10.28 -17.53 4.05
CA PRO A 190 11.42 -18.41 3.83
C PRO A 190 11.04 -19.73 3.20
#